data_8e61311c127ad1bb8c37c4ade40579e1
#
_entry.id   8e61311c127ad1bb8c37c4ade40579e1
#
_cell.length_a   1.000
_cell.length_b   1.000
_cell.length_c   1.000
_cell.angle_alpha   90.00
_cell.angle_beta   90.00
_cell.angle_gamma   90.00
#
_symmetry.space_group_name_H-M   'P 1'
#
loop_
_entity.id
_entity.type
_entity.pdbx_description
1 polymer ?
#
loop_
_entity_poly.entity_id
_entity_poly.type
_entity_poly.pdbx_seq_one_letter_code
_entity_poly.pdbx_strand_id
1 'polypeptide(L)'
;MNAMRHTTNIGHQLISAQELKQLLEISSELEDEKLPSKKFDTHHFYMQFLGHTMKHADHSNVPQLSLNEQHLLELIAVQCDTGKPLRVSDACVMRHFGCPSTVHHQIHKLTVAGLIFLGSDPENKRQKLMRLSDSGRAYFQEIEDCLDMAWVS
;
A
#
# COMPACT_ATOMS: atom_id res chain seq x y z
N MET A 1 -19.92 49.56 -20.52
CA MET A 1 -19.98 50.18 -19.21
C MET A 1 -19.49 49.18 -18.17
N ASN A 2 -18.40 49.52 -17.55
CA ASN A 2 -17.67 48.92 -16.43
C ASN A 2 -17.74 47.41 -16.16
N ALA A 3 -16.72 46.75 -16.72
CA ALA A 3 -16.26 45.44 -16.28
C ALA A 3 -15.34 45.65 -15.06
N MET A 4 -15.77 45.15 -13.88
CA MET A 4 -14.90 45.02 -12.71
C MET A 4 -14.04 43.76 -12.84
N ARG A 5 -12.76 43.98 -13.09
CA ARG A 5 -11.71 42.97 -13.03
C ARG A 5 -11.39 42.71 -11.55
N HIS A 6 -11.74 41.53 -11.04
CA HIS A 6 -11.18 41.07 -9.79
C HIS A 6 -9.77 40.51 -10.05
N THR A 7 -8.77 41.34 -9.81
CA THR A 7 -7.37 40.90 -9.69
C THR A 7 -7.20 40.27 -8.33
N THR A 8 -7.03 38.97 -8.28
CA THR A 8 -6.60 38.24 -7.08
C THR A 8 -5.13 38.56 -6.86
N ASN A 9 -4.86 39.45 -5.94
CA ASN A 9 -3.50 39.81 -5.49
C ASN A 9 -3.01 38.69 -4.56
N ILE A 10 -2.24 37.73 -5.09
CA ILE A 10 -1.47 36.80 -4.30
C ILE A 10 -0.23 37.58 -3.82
N GLY A 11 -0.30 38.07 -2.59
CA GLY A 11 0.81 38.76 -1.95
C GLY A 11 2.00 37.81 -1.84
N HIS A 12 3.00 38.01 -2.69
CA HIS A 12 4.35 37.50 -2.46
C HIS A 12 4.92 38.24 -1.25
N GLN A 13 4.77 37.64 -0.07
CA GLN A 13 5.47 38.07 1.11
C GLN A 13 6.94 37.73 0.90
N LEU A 14 7.74 38.73 0.55
CA LEU A 14 9.19 38.60 0.44
C LEU A 14 9.73 38.28 1.83
N ILE A 15 10.23 37.07 1.98
CA ILE A 15 10.92 36.64 3.20
C ILE A 15 12.14 37.55 3.39
N SER A 16 12.26 38.15 4.54
CA SER A 16 13.39 39.07 4.85
C SER A 16 14.70 38.27 4.86
N ALA A 17 15.80 38.96 4.56
CA ALA A 17 17.13 38.36 4.61
C ALA A 17 17.47 37.80 6.00
N GLN A 18 16.82 38.30 7.04
CA GLN A 18 16.97 37.84 8.42
C GLN A 18 16.24 36.54 8.68
N GLU A 19 15.04 36.38 8.14
CA GLU A 19 14.27 35.10 8.19
C GLU A 19 14.95 34.01 7.39
N LEU A 20 15.52 34.32 6.22
CA LEU A 20 16.34 33.39 5.45
C LEU A 20 17.58 32.92 6.22
N LYS A 21 18.24 33.83 6.95
CA LYS A 21 19.39 33.49 7.80
C LYS A 21 19.01 32.56 8.94
N GLN A 22 17.88 32.81 9.61
CA GLN A 22 17.37 31.93 10.67
C GLN A 22 16.98 30.56 10.15
N LEU A 23 16.37 30.47 8.98
CA LEU A 23 16.03 29.18 8.35
C LEU A 23 17.29 28.39 7.96
N LEU A 24 18.35 29.05 7.50
CA LEU A 24 19.63 28.42 7.20
C LEU A 24 20.38 27.95 8.47
N GLU A 25 20.31 28.71 9.56
CA GLU A 25 20.88 28.29 10.85
C GLU A 25 20.14 27.08 11.43
N ILE A 26 18.79 27.06 11.39
CA ILE A 26 17.98 25.90 11.80
C ILE A 26 18.28 24.69 10.91
N SER A 27 18.47 24.90 9.61
CA SER A 27 18.83 23.82 8.67
C SER A 27 20.22 23.23 8.98
N SER A 28 21.18 24.05 9.38
CA SER A 28 22.52 23.58 9.74
C SER A 28 22.57 22.84 11.08
N GLU A 29 21.70 23.21 12.04
CA GLU A 29 21.57 22.49 13.31
C GLU A 29 20.87 21.13 13.15
N LEU A 30 19.98 20.99 12.17
CA LEU A 30 19.32 19.71 11.82
C LEU A 30 20.25 18.72 11.10
N GLU A 31 21.32 19.19 10.46
CA GLU A 31 22.32 18.32 9.81
C GLU A 31 23.29 17.67 10.81
N ASP A 32 23.40 18.15 12.05
CA ASP A 32 24.27 17.59 13.09
C ASP A 32 23.60 16.50 13.94
N GLU A 33 22.30 16.25 13.78
CA GLU A 33 21.70 15.04 14.31
C GLU A 33 22.10 13.88 13.41
N LYS A 34 23.35 13.44 13.60
CA LYS A 34 23.97 12.29 12.97
C LYS A 34 23.10 11.06 13.25
N LEU A 35 22.11 10.84 12.37
CA LEU A 35 21.50 9.51 12.25
C LEU A 35 22.66 8.51 12.21
N PRO A 36 22.64 7.46 13.04
CA PRO A 36 23.67 6.46 13.01
C PRO A 36 23.75 5.96 11.57
N SER A 37 24.83 6.32 10.87
CA SER A 37 25.11 5.89 9.50
C SER A 37 25.59 4.42 9.51
N LYS A 38 24.80 3.54 10.15
CA LYS A 38 24.84 2.13 9.86
C LYS A 38 24.26 2.06 8.45
N LYS A 39 25.13 1.95 7.43
CA LYS A 39 24.69 1.66 6.06
C LYS A 39 23.75 0.48 6.18
N PHE A 40 22.44 0.74 5.97
CA PHE A 40 21.43 -0.30 5.97
C PHE A 40 21.79 -1.26 4.85
N ASP A 41 22.21 -2.47 5.20
CA ASP A 41 22.53 -3.51 4.21
C ASP A 41 21.21 -4.09 3.69
N THR A 42 20.67 -3.44 2.67
CA THR A 42 19.42 -3.83 2.01
C THR A 42 19.49 -5.28 1.51
N HIS A 43 20.64 -5.74 1.05
CA HIS A 43 20.80 -7.12 0.58
C HIS A 43 20.64 -8.11 1.74
N HIS A 44 21.33 -7.86 2.85
CA HIS A 44 21.25 -8.72 4.04
C HIS A 44 19.82 -8.77 4.59
N PHE A 45 19.17 -7.61 4.73
CA PHE A 45 17.77 -7.51 5.13
C PHE A 45 16.83 -8.32 4.23
N TYR A 46 16.95 -8.15 2.92
CA TYR A 46 16.12 -8.86 1.95
C TYR A 46 16.31 -10.39 2.01
N MET A 47 17.54 -10.86 2.17
CA MET A 47 17.83 -12.29 2.31
C MET A 47 17.29 -12.87 3.62
N GLN A 48 17.35 -12.12 4.72
CA GLN A 48 16.73 -12.50 5.99
C GLN A 48 15.21 -12.58 5.85
N PHE A 49 14.58 -11.57 5.26
CA PHE A 49 13.14 -11.57 4.99
C PHE A 49 12.71 -12.78 4.16
N LEU A 50 13.40 -13.07 3.05
CA LEU A 50 13.11 -14.25 2.24
C LEU A 50 13.27 -15.55 3.04
N GLY A 51 14.31 -15.65 3.87
CA GLY A 51 14.53 -16.81 4.72
C GLY A 51 13.38 -17.04 5.73
N HIS A 52 12.84 -15.97 6.30
CA HIS A 52 11.68 -16.03 7.21
C HIS A 52 10.40 -16.42 6.47
N THR A 53 10.12 -15.79 5.32
CA THR A 53 8.91 -16.10 4.53
C THR A 53 8.91 -17.54 4.01
N MET A 54 10.07 -18.08 3.59
CA MET A 54 10.17 -19.48 3.17
C MET A 54 9.88 -20.44 4.32
N LYS A 55 10.38 -20.19 5.53
CA LYS A 55 10.10 -21.01 6.71
C LYS A 55 8.63 -20.96 7.10
N HIS A 56 8.00 -19.79 7.01
CA HIS A 56 6.58 -19.63 7.32
C HIS A 56 5.70 -20.34 6.28
N ALA A 57 6.05 -20.32 5.00
CA ALA A 57 5.29 -21.00 3.96
C ALA A 57 5.16 -22.51 4.19
N ASP A 58 6.16 -23.16 4.83
CA ASP A 58 6.13 -24.58 5.15
C ASP A 58 5.25 -24.91 6.37
N HIS A 59 4.93 -23.93 7.21
CA HIS A 59 4.23 -24.15 8.49
C HIS A 59 2.88 -23.47 8.58
N SER A 60 2.54 -22.58 7.63
CA SER A 60 1.29 -21.84 7.65
C SER A 60 0.14 -22.67 7.05
N ASN A 61 -1.03 -22.62 7.69
CA ASN A 61 -2.30 -23.09 7.10
C ASN A 61 -2.80 -22.18 5.95
N VAL A 62 -1.89 -21.42 5.34
CA VAL A 62 -2.22 -20.49 4.25
C VAL A 62 -2.52 -21.29 3.00
N PRO A 63 -3.65 -21.02 2.33
CA PRO A 63 -3.98 -21.68 1.08
C PRO A 63 -2.90 -21.38 0.04
N GLN A 64 -2.48 -22.41 -0.72
CA GLN A 64 -1.53 -22.23 -1.82
C GLN A 64 -2.20 -21.39 -2.91
N LEU A 65 -1.75 -20.13 -3.02
CA LEU A 65 -2.19 -19.20 -4.06
C LEU A 65 -1.25 -19.27 -5.26
N SER A 66 -1.81 -19.22 -6.46
CA SER A 66 -1.03 -18.94 -7.66
C SER A 66 -0.50 -17.51 -7.62
N LEU A 67 0.56 -17.22 -8.38
CA LEU A 67 1.13 -15.88 -8.43
C LEU A 67 0.10 -14.80 -8.78
N ASN A 68 -0.80 -15.06 -9.71
CA ASN A 68 -1.86 -14.13 -10.09
C ASN A 68 -2.90 -13.92 -8.98
N GLU A 69 -3.24 -14.97 -8.23
CA GLU A 69 -4.13 -14.88 -7.07
C GLU A 69 -3.48 -14.07 -5.95
N GLN A 70 -2.19 -14.28 -5.72
CA GLN A 70 -1.42 -13.51 -4.75
C GLN A 70 -1.36 -12.03 -5.13
N HIS A 71 -1.00 -11.70 -6.36
CA HIS A 71 -0.97 -10.30 -6.83
C HIS A 71 -2.33 -9.62 -6.75
N LEU A 72 -3.42 -10.37 -7.06
CA LEU A 72 -4.77 -9.81 -6.92
C LEU A 72 -5.11 -9.55 -5.45
N LEU A 73 -4.75 -10.46 -4.55
CA LEU A 73 -4.94 -10.28 -3.09
C LEU A 73 -4.15 -9.09 -2.57
N GLU A 74 -2.88 -8.93 -2.99
CA GLU A 74 -2.03 -7.79 -2.64
C GLU A 74 -2.63 -6.46 -3.10
N LEU A 75 -3.14 -6.41 -4.34
CA LEU A 75 -3.82 -5.22 -4.86
C LEU A 75 -5.07 -4.88 -4.04
N ILE A 76 -5.88 -5.89 -3.69
CA ILE A 76 -7.06 -5.70 -2.84
C ILE A 76 -6.65 -5.16 -1.47
N ALA A 77 -5.58 -5.66 -0.88
CA ALA A 77 -5.07 -5.20 0.42
C ALA A 77 -4.68 -3.72 0.37
N VAL A 78 -3.86 -3.33 -0.61
CA VAL A 78 -3.43 -1.94 -0.79
C VAL A 78 -4.62 -1.00 -1.01
N GLN A 79 -5.61 -1.42 -1.81
CA GLN A 79 -6.80 -0.61 -2.05
C GLN A 79 -7.69 -0.47 -0.80
N CYS A 80 -7.78 -1.53 0.00
CA CYS A 80 -8.49 -1.48 1.29
C CYS A 80 -7.80 -0.52 2.28
N ASP A 81 -6.47 -0.56 2.35
CA ASP A 81 -5.68 0.30 3.24
C ASP A 81 -5.83 1.78 2.86
N THR A 82 -5.86 2.10 1.58
CA THR A 82 -6.10 3.47 1.10
C THR A 82 -7.55 3.94 1.26
N GLY A 83 -8.44 3.12 1.81
CA GLY A 83 -9.87 3.44 2.00
C GLY A 83 -10.69 3.40 0.71
N LYS A 84 -10.14 2.88 -0.39
CA LYS A 84 -10.80 2.78 -1.71
C LYS A 84 -10.88 1.32 -2.16
N PRO A 85 -11.77 0.50 -1.58
CA PRO A 85 -11.88 -0.92 -1.94
C PRO A 85 -12.08 -1.12 -3.44
N LEU A 86 -11.36 -2.09 -4.02
CA LEU A 86 -11.38 -2.39 -5.45
C LEU A 86 -12.74 -2.99 -5.86
N ARG A 87 -13.30 -2.48 -6.95
CA ARG A 87 -14.52 -3.05 -7.55
C ARG A 87 -14.16 -4.27 -8.39
N VAL A 88 -15.05 -5.27 -8.41
CA VAL A 88 -14.88 -6.46 -9.27
C VAL A 88 -14.79 -6.07 -10.74
N SER A 89 -15.61 -5.10 -11.19
CA SER A 89 -15.57 -4.57 -12.55
C SER A 89 -14.20 -3.99 -12.92
N ASP A 90 -13.58 -3.25 -11.99
CA ASP A 90 -12.30 -2.59 -12.24
C ASP A 90 -11.16 -3.61 -12.34
N ALA A 91 -11.19 -4.65 -11.50
CA ALA A 91 -10.25 -5.76 -11.62
C ALA A 91 -10.38 -6.50 -12.97
N CYS A 92 -11.60 -6.68 -13.48
CA CYS A 92 -11.85 -7.38 -14.73
C CYS A 92 -11.33 -6.66 -15.97
N VAL A 93 -11.10 -5.35 -15.92
CA VAL A 93 -10.51 -4.59 -17.04
C VAL A 93 -8.99 -4.49 -16.97
N MET A 94 -8.38 -4.96 -15.87
CA MET A 94 -6.93 -4.98 -15.68
C MET A 94 -6.32 -6.18 -16.42
N ARG A 95 -5.76 -5.95 -17.60
CA ARG A 95 -5.26 -7.00 -18.51
C ARG A 95 -4.18 -7.89 -17.93
N HIS A 96 -3.41 -7.43 -16.97
CA HIS A 96 -2.31 -8.20 -16.36
C HIS A 96 -2.80 -9.35 -15.48
N PHE A 97 -4.06 -9.37 -15.05
CA PHE A 97 -4.66 -10.50 -14.35
C PHE A 97 -5.31 -11.53 -15.29
N GLY A 98 -5.39 -11.22 -16.58
CA GLY A 98 -5.98 -12.09 -17.60
C GLY A 98 -7.31 -11.58 -18.14
N CYS A 99 -8.09 -12.48 -18.75
CA CYS A 99 -9.42 -12.14 -19.24
C CYS A 99 -10.43 -12.05 -18.07
N PRO A 100 -11.58 -11.38 -18.25
CA PRO A 100 -12.57 -11.21 -17.20
C PRO A 100 -13.01 -12.52 -16.53
N SER A 101 -13.16 -13.61 -17.29
CA SER A 101 -13.51 -14.93 -16.73
C SER A 101 -12.41 -15.47 -15.81
N THR A 102 -11.14 -15.27 -16.15
CA THR A 102 -9.99 -15.65 -15.32
C THR A 102 -10.00 -14.85 -14.01
N VAL A 103 -10.23 -13.54 -14.09
CA VAL A 103 -10.29 -12.68 -12.91
C VAL A 103 -11.44 -13.08 -11.99
N HIS A 104 -12.63 -13.36 -12.55
CA HIS A 104 -13.76 -13.87 -11.75
C HIS A 104 -13.43 -15.19 -11.05
N HIS A 105 -12.72 -16.10 -11.74
CA HIS A 105 -12.28 -17.35 -11.14
C HIS A 105 -11.29 -17.14 -9.99
N GLN A 106 -10.32 -16.22 -10.13
CA GLN A 106 -9.38 -15.85 -9.08
C GLN A 106 -10.11 -15.25 -7.87
N ILE A 107 -11.04 -14.30 -8.10
CA ILE A 107 -11.86 -13.71 -7.04
C ILE A 107 -12.66 -14.80 -6.29
N HIS A 108 -13.26 -15.73 -7.03
CA HIS A 108 -13.99 -16.84 -6.42
C HIS A 108 -13.08 -17.70 -5.55
N LYS A 109 -11.89 -18.05 -6.01
CA LYS A 109 -10.92 -18.83 -5.22
C LYS A 109 -10.51 -18.10 -3.94
N LEU A 110 -10.18 -16.80 -4.02
CA LEU A 110 -9.83 -15.99 -2.86
C LEU A 110 -10.99 -15.90 -1.85
N THR A 111 -12.23 -15.84 -2.35
CA THR A 111 -13.43 -15.83 -1.50
C THR A 111 -13.65 -17.19 -0.82
N VAL A 112 -13.51 -18.30 -1.56
CA VAL A 112 -13.63 -19.67 -1.02
C VAL A 112 -12.51 -19.95 -0.01
N ALA A 113 -11.30 -19.44 -0.26
CA ALA A 113 -10.18 -19.51 0.69
C ALA A 113 -10.41 -18.65 1.94
N GLY A 114 -11.47 -17.84 1.97
CA GLY A 114 -11.82 -17.01 3.11
C GLY A 114 -10.93 -15.78 3.28
N LEU A 115 -10.09 -15.43 2.30
CA LEU A 115 -9.15 -14.30 2.37
C LEU A 115 -9.82 -12.96 2.06
N ILE A 116 -10.86 -12.97 1.23
CA ILE A 116 -11.63 -11.78 0.87
C ILE A 116 -13.13 -12.06 0.99
N PHE A 117 -13.90 -10.98 1.09
CA PHE A 117 -15.36 -11.02 0.95
C PHE A 117 -15.85 -9.94 0.01
N LEU A 118 -17.03 -10.16 -0.57
CA LEU A 118 -17.68 -9.23 -1.49
C LEU A 118 -18.75 -8.44 -0.75
N GLY A 119 -18.54 -7.12 -0.63
CA GLY A 119 -19.51 -6.18 -0.11
C GLY A 119 -20.25 -5.45 -1.24
N SER A 120 -21.41 -4.85 -0.95
CA SER A 120 -22.07 -3.96 -1.89
C SER A 120 -21.46 -2.56 -1.81
N ASP A 121 -21.33 -1.90 -2.97
CA ASP A 121 -20.91 -0.50 -3.02
C ASP A 121 -22.06 0.37 -2.44
N PRO A 122 -21.78 1.24 -1.43
CA PRO A 122 -22.80 2.14 -0.87
C PRO A 122 -23.46 3.06 -1.91
N GLU A 123 -22.67 3.50 -2.90
CA GLU A 123 -23.13 4.41 -3.96
C GLU A 123 -23.85 3.66 -5.09
N ASN A 124 -23.50 2.41 -5.33
CA ASN A 124 -24.09 1.60 -6.38
C ASN A 124 -24.24 0.14 -5.95
N LYS A 125 -25.38 -0.23 -5.42
CA LYS A 125 -25.69 -1.58 -4.90
C LYS A 125 -25.51 -2.71 -5.92
N ARG A 126 -25.48 -2.40 -7.23
CA ARG A 126 -25.23 -3.39 -8.28
C ARG A 126 -23.74 -3.74 -8.41
N GLN A 127 -22.86 -2.87 -7.92
CA GLN A 127 -21.43 -3.12 -7.93
C GLN A 127 -20.98 -3.83 -6.65
N LYS A 128 -20.01 -4.71 -6.80
CA LYS A 128 -19.39 -5.44 -5.70
C LYS A 128 -17.98 -4.91 -5.44
N LEU A 129 -17.72 -4.64 -4.16
CA LEU A 129 -16.42 -4.24 -3.64
C LEU A 129 -15.74 -5.44 -3.02
N MET A 130 -14.47 -5.64 -3.33
CA MET A 130 -13.63 -6.65 -2.70
C MET A 130 -12.99 -6.07 -1.44
N ARG A 131 -13.08 -6.78 -0.34
CA ARG A 131 -12.51 -6.38 0.95
C ARG A 131 -11.76 -7.56 1.56
N LEU A 132 -10.69 -7.27 2.31
CA LEU A 132 -10.02 -8.30 3.11
C LEU A 132 -10.93 -8.77 4.23
N SER A 133 -10.96 -10.09 4.42
CA SER A 133 -11.52 -10.73 5.61
C SER A 133 -10.52 -10.65 6.77
N ASP A 134 -10.93 -11.12 7.96
CA ASP A 134 -10.01 -11.24 9.11
C ASP A 134 -8.88 -12.23 8.81
N SER A 135 -9.18 -13.34 8.11
CA SER A 135 -8.15 -14.29 7.67
C SER A 135 -7.20 -13.68 6.63
N GLY A 136 -7.73 -12.82 5.71
CA GLY A 136 -6.89 -12.08 4.77
C GLY A 136 -5.97 -11.07 5.47
N ARG A 137 -6.44 -10.41 6.52
CA ARG A 137 -5.59 -9.53 7.33
C ARG A 137 -4.52 -10.32 8.08
N ALA A 138 -4.88 -11.45 8.67
CA ALA A 138 -3.93 -12.34 9.36
C ALA A 138 -2.83 -12.83 8.39
N TYR A 139 -3.17 -13.13 7.15
CA TYR A 139 -2.20 -13.48 6.11
C TYR A 139 -1.14 -12.40 5.91
N PHE A 140 -1.53 -11.13 5.82
CA PHE A 140 -0.58 -10.04 5.70
C PHE A 140 0.17 -9.76 7.00
N GLN A 141 -0.45 -9.96 8.16
CA GLN A 141 0.22 -9.83 9.45
C GLN A 141 1.38 -10.82 9.59
N GLU A 142 1.23 -12.06 9.12
CA GLU A 142 2.33 -13.03 9.11
C GLU A 142 3.52 -12.56 8.25
N ILE A 143 3.26 -11.87 7.13
CA ILE A 143 4.30 -11.28 6.29
C ILE A 143 4.97 -10.09 6.99
N GLU A 144 4.19 -9.23 7.66
CA GLU A 144 4.69 -8.12 8.46
C GLU A 144 5.60 -8.62 9.59
N ASP A 145 5.20 -9.67 10.30
CA ASP A 145 6.00 -10.30 11.36
C ASP A 145 7.35 -10.81 10.81
N CYS A 146 7.38 -11.34 9.57
CA CYS A 146 8.62 -11.73 8.92
C CYS A 146 9.53 -10.53 8.59
N LEU A 147 8.94 -9.38 8.22
CA LEU A 147 9.69 -8.14 8.02
C LEU A 147 10.30 -7.63 9.32
N ASP A 148 9.52 -7.65 10.40
CA ASP A 148 9.97 -7.20 11.72
C ASP A 148 11.11 -8.10 12.25
N MET A 149 11.01 -9.42 12.08
CA MET A 149 12.08 -10.34 12.42
C MET A 149 13.36 -10.07 11.61
N ALA A 150 13.24 -9.75 10.33
CA ALA A 150 14.39 -9.42 9.48
C ALA A 150 15.02 -8.07 9.89
N TRP A 151 14.21 -7.13 10.39
CA TRP A 151 14.68 -5.83 10.84
C TRP A 151 15.50 -5.91 12.14
N VAL A 152 15.14 -6.80 13.05
CA VAL A 152 15.79 -6.97 14.36
C VAL A 152 17.06 -7.84 14.27
N SER A 153 17.20 -8.64 13.20
CA SER A 153 18.37 -9.52 12.97
C SER A 153 19.56 -8.73 12.43
#